data_613cd381a47f98e53f04c463eea24bc8
#
_entry.id   613cd381a47f98e53f04c463eea24bc8
#
_cell.length_a   1.000
_cell.length_b   1.000
_cell.length_c   1.000
_cell.angle_alpha   90.00
_cell.angle_beta   90.00
_cell.angle_gamma   90.00
#
_symmetry.space_group_name_H-M   'P 1'
#
loop_
_entity.id
_entity.type
_entity.pdbx_description
1 polymer ?
#
loop_
_entity_poly.entity_id
_entity_poly.type
_entity_poly.pdbx_seq_one_letter_code
_entity_poly.pdbx_strand_id
1 'polypeptide(L)'
;MIETNITEEDIKLEGSLRPQTLDDYIGQSKIKENLKVYITAAKQRGDALDHVLFYGPPGLGKTTLAGIIANEMGVHMKVTSGPAIEKPGEMAAILNNLEEGDLLFVDEIHRLNRQVEEVLYPAMEDYCIDIMIGKGSSARSVRLELPKFTLVGATTRAGLLTAPLRDRFGVVH
;
A
#
# COMPACT_ATOMS: atom_id res chain seq x y z
N MET A 1 -17.19 -29.05 -8.14
CA MET A 1 -16.21 -27.98 -8.09
C MET A 1 -16.02 -27.40 -9.47
N ILE A 2 -16.43 -26.18 -9.66
CA ILE A 2 -16.30 -25.52 -10.97
C ILE A 2 -14.94 -24.83 -10.95
N GLU A 3 -13.97 -25.39 -11.66
CA GLU A 3 -12.76 -24.67 -11.93
C GLU A 3 -13.08 -23.58 -12.95
N THR A 4 -13.08 -22.35 -12.52
CA THR A 4 -13.11 -21.23 -13.43
C THR A 4 -11.70 -21.02 -13.96
N ASN A 5 -11.42 -21.55 -15.12
CA ASN A 5 -10.25 -21.15 -15.88
C ASN A 5 -10.45 -19.70 -16.30
N ILE A 6 -9.77 -18.78 -15.60
CA ILE A 6 -9.77 -17.39 -15.97
C ILE A 6 -8.94 -17.25 -17.25
N THR A 7 -9.59 -16.88 -18.36
CA THR A 7 -8.91 -16.63 -19.63
C THR A 7 -8.35 -15.20 -19.67
N GLU A 8 -7.40 -14.96 -20.57
CA GLU A 8 -6.87 -13.60 -20.78
C GLU A 8 -7.99 -12.62 -21.18
N GLU A 9 -9.00 -13.10 -21.89
CA GLU A 9 -10.17 -12.29 -22.25
C GLU A 9 -10.99 -11.92 -21.04
N ASP A 10 -11.17 -12.84 -20.10
CA ASP A 10 -11.87 -12.57 -18.84
C ASP A 10 -11.14 -11.54 -18.00
N ILE A 11 -9.81 -11.61 -17.95
CA ILE A 11 -8.98 -10.61 -17.23
C ILE A 11 -9.12 -9.25 -17.88
N LYS A 12 -9.10 -9.16 -19.21
CA LYS A 12 -9.28 -7.90 -19.94
C LYS A 12 -10.68 -7.33 -19.75
N LEU A 13 -11.70 -8.18 -19.78
CA LEU A 13 -13.09 -7.78 -19.59
C LEU A 13 -13.31 -7.28 -18.16
N GLU A 14 -12.81 -8.00 -17.17
CA GLU A 14 -12.88 -7.60 -15.77
C GLU A 14 -12.13 -6.27 -15.53
N GLY A 15 -10.95 -6.11 -16.11
CA GLY A 15 -10.20 -4.87 -16.06
C GLY A 15 -10.91 -3.69 -16.69
N SER A 16 -11.68 -3.92 -17.80
CA SER A 16 -12.46 -2.87 -18.46
C SER A 16 -13.71 -2.45 -17.70
N LEU A 17 -14.24 -3.34 -16.82
CA LEU A 17 -15.42 -3.07 -16.00
C LEU A 17 -15.09 -2.33 -14.70
N ARG A 18 -13.84 -2.34 -14.27
CA ARG A 18 -13.41 -1.62 -13.09
C ARG A 18 -13.09 -0.17 -13.44
N PRO A 19 -13.53 0.81 -12.64
CA PRO A 19 -13.13 2.18 -12.85
C PRO A 19 -11.61 2.32 -12.78
N GLN A 20 -11.04 3.04 -13.74
CA GLN A 20 -9.60 3.28 -13.84
C GLN A 20 -9.20 4.67 -13.36
N THR A 21 -10.15 5.58 -13.26
CA THR A 21 -9.93 6.96 -12.85
C THR A 21 -10.90 7.36 -11.75
N LEU A 22 -10.57 8.43 -11.04
CA LEU A 22 -11.47 8.99 -10.04
C LEU A 22 -12.79 9.46 -10.63
N ASP A 23 -12.77 10.01 -11.84
CA ASP A 23 -13.97 10.49 -12.50
C ASP A 23 -14.93 9.35 -12.85
N ASP A 24 -14.39 8.18 -13.17
CA ASP A 24 -15.18 6.98 -13.47
C ASP A 24 -15.68 6.26 -12.22
N TYR A 25 -15.10 6.54 -11.06
CA TYR A 25 -15.47 5.89 -9.80
C TYR A 25 -16.80 6.43 -9.28
N ILE A 26 -17.77 5.52 -9.13
CA ILE A 26 -19.11 5.85 -8.61
C ILE A 26 -19.21 5.40 -7.17
N GLY A 27 -19.45 6.33 -6.26
CA GLY A 27 -19.62 6.07 -4.83
C GLY A 27 -18.83 7.05 -3.98
N GLN A 28 -19.00 7.03 -2.71
CA GLN A 28 -18.30 7.80 -1.67
C GLN A 28 -17.67 9.12 -2.14
N SER A 29 -18.51 10.06 -2.56
CA SER A 29 -18.08 11.32 -3.20
C SER A 29 -17.05 12.11 -2.37
N LYS A 30 -17.14 12.04 -1.04
CA LYS A 30 -16.21 12.74 -0.15
C LYS A 30 -14.79 12.16 -0.23
N ILE A 31 -14.66 10.84 -0.25
CA ILE A 31 -13.35 10.18 -0.43
C ILE A 31 -12.77 10.54 -1.79
N LYS A 32 -13.60 10.50 -2.82
CA LYS A 32 -13.23 10.84 -4.19
C LYS A 32 -12.68 12.26 -4.27
N GLU A 33 -13.37 13.23 -3.69
CA GLU A 33 -12.94 14.63 -3.67
C GLU A 33 -11.62 14.82 -2.94
N ASN A 34 -11.50 14.22 -1.76
CA ASN A 34 -10.28 14.31 -0.95
C ASN A 34 -9.08 13.70 -1.68
N LEU A 35 -9.23 12.52 -2.27
CA LEU A 35 -8.17 11.88 -3.04
C LEU A 35 -7.76 12.72 -4.23
N LYS A 36 -8.71 13.34 -4.93
CA LYS A 36 -8.43 14.22 -6.05
C LYS A 36 -7.54 15.40 -5.65
N VAL A 37 -7.81 16.01 -4.51
CA VAL A 37 -7.00 17.10 -3.95
C VAL A 37 -5.58 16.62 -3.64
N TYR A 38 -5.44 15.50 -2.93
CA TYR A 38 -4.13 14.97 -2.54
C TYR A 38 -3.30 14.53 -3.74
N ILE A 39 -3.91 13.87 -4.71
CA ILE A 39 -3.23 13.41 -5.92
C ILE A 39 -2.76 14.62 -6.75
N THR A 40 -3.62 15.61 -6.94
CA THR A 40 -3.28 16.82 -7.67
C THR A 40 -2.10 17.54 -7.02
N ALA A 41 -2.12 17.69 -5.70
CA ALA A 41 -1.05 18.34 -4.96
C ALA A 41 0.28 17.58 -5.08
N ALA A 42 0.25 16.25 -4.97
CA ALA A 42 1.44 15.42 -5.11
C ALA A 42 2.04 15.52 -6.51
N LYS A 43 1.20 15.49 -7.55
CA LYS A 43 1.64 15.65 -8.94
C LYS A 43 2.27 17.01 -9.19
N GLN A 44 1.69 18.08 -8.63
CA GLN A 44 2.24 19.43 -8.76
C GLN A 44 3.62 19.57 -8.10
N ARG A 45 3.83 18.88 -6.99
CA ARG A 45 5.13 18.87 -6.32
C ARG A 45 6.14 17.94 -7.02
N GLY A 46 5.70 17.06 -7.91
CA GLY A 46 6.53 16.01 -8.48
C GLY A 46 6.96 14.98 -7.45
N ASP A 47 6.12 14.71 -6.46
CA ASP A 47 6.44 13.86 -5.31
C ASP A 47 5.47 12.67 -5.22
N ALA A 48 5.83 11.68 -4.40
CA ALA A 48 4.92 10.58 -4.08
C ALA A 48 3.76 11.09 -3.23
N LEU A 49 2.61 10.43 -3.35
CA LEU A 49 1.46 10.70 -2.50
C LEU A 49 1.78 10.30 -1.05
N ASP A 50 1.23 11.01 -0.09
CA ASP A 50 1.30 10.60 1.31
C ASP A 50 0.63 9.22 1.49
N HIS A 51 1.08 8.47 2.49
CA HIS A 51 0.52 7.16 2.79
C HIS A 51 -0.96 7.26 3.15
N VAL A 52 -1.76 6.32 2.65
CA VAL A 52 -3.21 6.34 2.75
C VAL A 52 -3.73 5.12 3.49
N LEU A 53 -4.64 5.32 4.42
CA LEU A 53 -5.32 4.22 5.12
C LEU A 53 -6.82 4.27 4.82
N PHE A 54 -7.33 3.15 4.32
CA PHE A 54 -8.77 2.99 4.08
C PHE A 54 -9.41 2.12 5.15
N TYR A 55 -10.51 2.60 5.70
CA TYR A 55 -11.38 1.86 6.61
C TYR A 55 -12.65 1.43 5.88
N GLY A 56 -13.20 0.32 6.28
CA GLY A 56 -14.53 -0.06 5.87
C GLY A 56 -14.73 -1.57 5.78
N PRO A 57 -15.98 -2.03 5.62
CA PRO A 57 -16.29 -3.44 5.46
C PRO A 57 -15.59 -4.03 4.24
N PRO A 58 -15.31 -5.36 4.24
CA PRO A 58 -14.74 -6.03 3.08
C PRO A 58 -15.65 -5.86 1.86
N GLY A 59 -15.06 -5.76 0.67
CA GLY A 59 -15.81 -5.69 -0.58
C GLY A 59 -16.27 -4.30 -1.01
N LEU A 60 -15.84 -3.23 -0.32
CA LEU A 60 -16.20 -1.86 -0.71
C LEU A 60 -15.24 -1.20 -1.69
N GLY A 61 -14.50 -1.99 -2.47
CA GLY A 61 -13.67 -1.47 -3.53
C GLY A 61 -12.40 -0.77 -3.10
N LYS A 62 -11.83 -1.12 -1.93
CA LYS A 62 -10.56 -0.54 -1.46
C LYS A 62 -9.41 -0.84 -2.41
N THR A 63 -9.35 -2.06 -2.93
CA THR A 63 -8.36 -2.44 -3.95
C THR A 63 -8.56 -1.62 -5.23
N THR A 64 -9.80 -1.40 -5.63
CA THR A 64 -10.15 -0.57 -6.78
C THR A 64 -9.68 0.86 -6.58
N LEU A 65 -9.91 1.45 -5.39
CA LEU A 65 -9.44 2.80 -5.05
C LEU A 65 -7.91 2.89 -5.11
N ALA A 66 -7.21 1.89 -4.58
CA ALA A 66 -5.75 1.85 -4.66
C ALA A 66 -5.27 1.80 -6.12
N GLY A 67 -5.92 1.00 -6.95
CA GLY A 67 -5.64 0.94 -8.39
C GLY A 67 -5.87 2.25 -9.10
N ILE A 68 -6.93 2.97 -8.75
CA ILE A 68 -7.23 4.30 -9.27
C ILE A 68 -6.13 5.29 -8.90
N ILE A 69 -5.69 5.27 -7.63
CA ILE A 69 -4.59 6.14 -7.17
C ILE A 69 -3.33 5.87 -7.98
N ALA A 70 -2.95 4.61 -8.15
CA ALA A 70 -1.77 4.23 -8.92
C ALA A 70 -1.88 4.71 -10.37
N ASN A 71 -3.04 4.53 -11.00
CA ASN A 71 -3.28 4.96 -12.37
C ASN A 71 -3.21 6.48 -12.51
N GLU A 72 -3.85 7.22 -11.60
CA GLU A 72 -3.82 8.69 -11.60
C GLU A 72 -2.41 9.24 -11.35
N MET A 73 -1.62 8.58 -10.52
CA MET A 73 -0.23 8.94 -10.26
C MET A 73 0.73 8.47 -11.38
N GLY A 74 0.28 7.59 -12.26
CA GLY A 74 1.12 7.03 -13.33
C GLY A 74 2.19 6.09 -12.83
N VAL A 75 1.92 5.33 -11.77
CA VAL A 75 2.88 4.42 -11.15
C VAL A 75 2.36 2.98 -11.11
N HIS A 76 3.26 2.04 -10.87
CA HIS A 76 2.90 0.64 -10.70
C HIS A 76 2.37 0.38 -9.28
N MET A 77 1.44 -0.56 -9.18
CA MET A 77 0.91 -1.01 -7.90
C MET A 77 1.33 -2.46 -7.64
N LYS A 78 1.87 -2.70 -6.44
CA LYS A 78 2.05 -4.04 -5.90
C LYS A 78 0.98 -4.30 -4.86
N VAL A 79 0.41 -5.50 -4.87
CA VAL A 79 -0.67 -5.90 -3.96
C VAL A 79 -0.18 -7.02 -3.07
N THR A 80 -0.38 -6.86 -1.78
CA THR A 80 -0.13 -7.89 -0.78
C THR A 80 -1.18 -7.79 0.33
N SER A 81 -1.02 -8.58 1.36
CA SER A 81 -1.91 -8.54 2.53
C SER A 81 -1.13 -8.75 3.81
N GLY A 82 -1.69 -8.32 4.93
CA GLY A 82 -1.10 -8.56 6.24
C GLY A 82 -0.78 -10.03 6.48
N PRO A 83 -1.76 -10.95 6.29
CA PRO A 83 -1.52 -12.39 6.49
C PRO A 83 -0.48 -13.00 5.55
N ALA A 84 -0.27 -12.43 4.37
CA ALA A 84 0.69 -12.95 3.40
C ALA A 84 2.14 -12.67 3.79
N ILE A 85 2.38 -11.73 4.70
CA ILE A 85 3.71 -11.33 5.13
C ILE A 85 3.94 -11.83 6.55
N GLU A 86 4.65 -12.93 6.69
CA GLU A 86 4.88 -13.57 7.99
C GLU A 86 6.18 -13.12 8.65
N LYS A 87 7.21 -12.83 7.84
CA LYS A 87 8.56 -12.53 8.33
C LYS A 87 9.01 -11.14 7.94
N PRO A 88 9.81 -10.47 8.79
CA PRO A 88 10.37 -9.15 8.48
C PRO A 88 11.17 -9.12 7.18
N GLY A 89 11.90 -10.19 6.86
CA GLY A 89 12.67 -10.28 5.62
C GLY A 89 11.80 -10.28 4.36
N GLU A 90 10.59 -10.81 4.44
CA GLU A 90 9.63 -10.76 3.33
C GLU A 90 9.17 -9.33 3.05
N MET A 91 8.87 -8.58 4.10
CA MET A 91 8.52 -7.16 3.97
C MET A 91 9.69 -6.36 3.41
N ALA A 92 10.89 -6.58 3.92
CA ALA A 92 12.08 -5.90 3.43
C ALA A 92 12.31 -6.17 1.94
N ALA A 93 12.12 -7.40 1.50
CA ALA A 93 12.26 -7.78 0.08
C ALA A 93 11.21 -7.07 -0.80
N ILE A 94 9.97 -7.00 -0.37
CA ILE A 94 8.91 -6.29 -1.09
C ILE A 94 9.28 -4.81 -1.25
N LEU A 95 9.68 -4.16 -0.16
CA LEU A 95 10.03 -2.75 -0.17
C LEU A 95 11.25 -2.48 -1.05
N ASN A 96 12.25 -3.35 -1.00
CA ASN A 96 13.47 -3.19 -1.80
C ASN A 96 13.23 -3.36 -3.31
N ASN A 97 12.15 -4.00 -3.70
CA ASN A 97 11.78 -4.20 -5.11
C ASN A 97 10.87 -3.09 -5.67
N LEU A 98 10.49 -2.11 -4.85
CA LEU A 98 9.70 -0.97 -5.33
C LEU A 98 10.57 -0.03 -6.14
N GLU A 99 9.96 0.59 -7.15
CA GLU A 99 10.56 1.67 -7.92
C GLU A 99 10.05 3.03 -7.44
N GLU A 100 10.71 4.09 -7.86
CA GLU A 100 10.36 5.47 -7.48
C GLU A 100 8.89 5.76 -7.76
N GLY A 101 8.17 6.15 -6.73
CA GLY A 101 6.75 6.52 -6.80
C GLY A 101 5.77 5.36 -6.74
N ASP A 102 6.25 4.12 -6.75
CA ASP A 102 5.37 2.94 -6.72
C ASP A 102 4.40 2.96 -5.54
N LEU A 103 3.25 2.31 -5.74
CA LEU A 103 2.24 2.14 -4.71
C LEU A 103 2.27 0.69 -4.21
N LEU A 104 2.37 0.53 -2.90
CA LEU A 104 2.23 -0.77 -2.24
C LEU A 104 0.88 -0.82 -1.53
N PHE A 105 -0.01 -1.70 -1.97
CA PHE A 105 -1.30 -1.93 -1.35
C PHE A 105 -1.21 -3.14 -0.40
N VAL A 106 -1.54 -2.92 0.86
CA VAL A 106 -1.56 -3.97 1.89
C VAL A 106 -2.98 -4.11 2.41
N ASP A 107 -3.67 -5.16 1.98
CA ASP A 107 -4.99 -5.49 2.49
C ASP A 107 -4.88 -6.11 3.89
N GLU A 108 -5.91 -5.94 4.70
CA GLU A 108 -5.92 -6.42 6.09
C GLU A 108 -4.63 -6.05 6.83
N ILE A 109 -4.22 -4.79 6.73
CA ILE A 109 -2.95 -4.32 7.29
C ILE A 109 -2.87 -4.50 8.82
N HIS A 110 -4.03 -4.53 9.50
CA HIS A 110 -4.11 -4.78 10.93
C HIS A 110 -3.62 -6.18 11.33
N ARG A 111 -3.47 -7.09 10.37
CA ARG A 111 -2.99 -8.47 10.61
C ARG A 111 -1.49 -8.64 10.42
N LEU A 112 -0.75 -7.56 10.17
CA LEU A 112 0.70 -7.61 10.22
C LEU A 112 1.16 -7.90 11.66
N ASN A 113 2.14 -8.79 11.82
CA ASN A 113 2.72 -8.98 13.14
C ASN A 113 3.68 -7.82 13.48
N ARG A 114 4.01 -7.71 14.76
CA ARG A 114 4.81 -6.60 15.27
C ARG A 114 6.19 -6.48 14.62
N GLN A 115 6.85 -7.61 14.37
CA GLN A 115 8.18 -7.60 13.75
C GLN A 115 8.15 -7.06 12.33
N VAL A 116 7.10 -7.38 11.58
CA VAL A 116 6.88 -6.86 10.22
C VAL A 116 6.56 -5.37 10.25
N GLU A 117 5.71 -4.94 11.20
CA GLU A 117 5.43 -3.51 11.39
C GLU A 117 6.69 -2.69 11.67
N GLU A 118 7.61 -3.24 12.48
CA GLU A 118 8.87 -2.56 12.82
C GLU A 118 9.77 -2.33 11.60
N VAL A 119 9.70 -3.19 10.58
CA VAL A 119 10.37 -2.94 9.29
C VAL A 119 9.67 -1.83 8.53
N LEU A 120 8.36 -1.78 8.60
CA LEU A 120 7.55 -0.84 7.84
C LEU A 120 7.69 0.61 8.34
N TYR A 121 7.85 0.82 9.64
CA TYR A 121 7.89 2.16 10.22
C TYR A 121 8.99 3.05 9.61
N PRO A 122 10.28 2.67 9.63
CA PRO A 122 11.30 3.51 9.00
C PRO A 122 11.13 3.64 7.50
N ALA A 123 10.56 2.62 6.85
CA ALA A 123 10.27 2.68 5.42
C ALA A 123 9.25 3.76 5.10
N MET A 124 8.20 3.89 5.90
CA MET A 124 7.16 4.91 5.71
C MET A 124 7.63 6.31 6.07
N GLU A 125 8.42 6.45 7.13
CA GLU A 125 8.85 7.75 7.65
C GLU A 125 10.04 8.32 6.86
N ASP A 126 11.07 7.49 6.66
CA ASP A 126 12.38 7.94 6.17
C ASP A 126 12.79 7.24 4.88
N TYR A 127 11.94 6.42 4.30
CA TYR A 127 12.23 5.64 3.09
C TYR A 127 13.53 4.85 3.20
N CYS A 128 13.66 4.12 4.29
CA CYS A 128 14.79 3.25 4.53
C CYS A 128 14.38 1.98 5.27
N ILE A 129 15.22 0.97 5.20
CA ILE A 129 15.08 -0.26 5.98
C ILE A 129 16.37 -0.55 6.70
N ASP A 130 16.26 -1.10 7.92
CA ASP A 130 17.40 -1.51 8.70
C ASP A 130 17.56 -3.03 8.57
N ILE A 131 18.74 -3.48 8.15
CA ILE A 131 19.08 -4.88 7.97
C ILE A 131 20.19 -5.25 8.94
N MET A 132 19.99 -6.38 9.65
CA MET A 132 21.04 -6.94 10.51
C MET A 132 21.99 -7.79 9.68
N ILE A 133 23.28 -7.50 9.77
CA ILE A 133 24.35 -8.24 9.12
C ILE A 133 25.23 -8.84 10.22
N GLY A 134 25.59 -10.12 10.07
CA GLY A 134 26.44 -10.83 10.99
C GLY A 134 25.64 -11.55 12.09
N LYS A 135 26.37 -12.26 12.95
CA LYS A 135 25.81 -13.05 14.05
C LYS A 135 26.55 -12.76 15.35
N GLY A 136 25.82 -12.85 16.46
CA GLY A 136 26.40 -12.69 17.80
C GLY A 136 26.98 -11.31 18.03
N SER A 137 28.17 -11.23 18.58
CA SER A 137 28.83 -9.96 18.92
C SER A 137 29.29 -9.16 17.70
N SER A 138 29.36 -9.79 16.53
CA SER A 138 29.69 -9.11 15.27
C SER A 138 28.48 -8.60 14.53
N ALA A 139 27.26 -8.79 15.04
CA ALA A 139 26.04 -8.34 14.43
C ALA A 139 25.99 -6.80 14.42
N ARG A 140 25.63 -6.23 13.27
CA ARG A 140 25.48 -4.79 13.09
C ARG A 140 24.28 -4.48 12.24
N SER A 141 23.69 -3.32 12.44
CA SER A 141 22.59 -2.83 11.63
C SER A 141 23.15 -2.00 10.47
N VAL A 142 22.66 -2.27 9.27
CA VAL A 142 22.97 -1.48 8.07
C VAL A 142 21.67 -0.90 7.55
N ARG A 143 21.66 0.42 7.31
CA ARG A 143 20.51 1.11 6.76
C ARG A 143 20.60 1.15 5.24
N LEU A 144 19.56 0.65 4.56
CA LEU A 144 19.42 0.72 3.10
C LEU A 144 18.38 1.78 2.76
N GLU A 145 18.71 2.64 1.81
CA GLU A 145 17.76 3.62 1.30
C GLU A 145 16.80 2.98 0.30
N LEU A 146 15.55 3.39 0.36
CA LEU A 146 14.48 2.96 -0.55
C LEU A 146 14.10 4.12 -1.46
N PRO A 147 13.60 3.83 -2.67
CA PRO A 147 12.89 4.85 -3.44
C PRO A 147 11.67 5.34 -2.66
N LYS A 148 11.25 6.57 -2.89
CA LYS A 148 10.00 7.05 -2.33
C LYS A 148 8.84 6.24 -2.91
N PHE A 149 7.91 5.87 -2.05
CA PHE A 149 6.74 5.07 -2.41
C PHE A 149 5.53 5.52 -1.60
N THR A 150 4.36 5.08 -2.01
CA THR A 150 3.12 5.31 -1.26
C THR A 150 2.60 3.97 -0.74
N LEU A 151 2.40 3.88 0.56
CA LEU A 151 1.72 2.75 1.17
C LEU A 151 0.23 3.05 1.23
N VAL A 152 -0.58 2.16 0.69
CA VAL A 152 -2.03 2.19 0.86
C VAL A 152 -2.43 0.98 1.68
N GLY A 153 -2.87 1.20 2.90
CA GLY A 153 -3.36 0.17 3.78
C GLY A 153 -4.88 0.10 3.76
N ALA A 154 -5.42 -1.10 3.88
CA ALA A 154 -6.84 -1.32 4.03
C ALA A 154 -7.12 -2.14 5.29
N THR A 155 -8.14 -1.74 6.04
CA THR A 155 -8.53 -2.45 7.25
C THR A 155 -10.04 -2.39 7.44
N THR A 156 -10.60 -3.44 7.99
CA THR A 156 -12.00 -3.49 8.41
C THR A 156 -12.17 -3.17 9.89
N ARG A 157 -11.05 -3.12 10.65
CA ARG A 157 -11.04 -2.93 12.11
C ARG A 157 -10.05 -1.86 12.51
N ALA A 158 -10.43 -0.61 12.30
CA ALA A 158 -9.58 0.54 12.63
C ALA A 158 -9.06 0.51 14.07
N GLY A 159 -9.86 0.04 15.02
CA GLY A 159 -9.48 -0.04 16.43
C GLY A 159 -8.40 -1.08 16.74
N LEU A 160 -8.08 -1.99 15.82
CA LEU A 160 -7.02 -2.98 16.00
C LEU A 160 -5.67 -2.54 15.42
N LEU A 161 -5.62 -1.42 14.69
CA LEU A 161 -4.36 -0.85 14.27
C LEU A 161 -3.63 -0.26 15.47
N THR A 162 -2.35 -0.56 15.59
CA THR A 162 -1.52 0.09 16.61
C THR A 162 -1.46 1.59 16.34
N ALA A 163 -1.42 2.40 17.40
CA ALA A 163 -1.30 3.85 17.25
C ALA A 163 -0.04 4.25 16.46
N PRO A 164 1.14 3.65 16.70
CA PRO A 164 2.32 3.94 15.89
C PRO A 164 2.13 3.72 14.40
N LEU A 165 1.44 2.65 14.00
CA LEU A 165 1.18 2.39 12.58
C LEU A 165 0.18 3.40 12.02
N ARG A 166 -0.93 3.62 12.72
CA ARG A 166 -1.98 4.55 12.28
C ARG A 166 -1.45 5.97 12.09
N ASP A 167 -0.59 6.42 13.01
CA ASP A 167 -0.06 7.79 13.00
C ASP A 167 0.88 8.06 11.82
N ARG A 168 1.35 7.01 11.15
CA ARG A 168 2.22 7.14 9.98
C ARG A 168 1.48 7.36 8.67
N PHE A 169 0.15 7.25 8.68
CA PHE A 169 -0.66 7.56 7.51
C PHE A 169 -1.02 9.04 7.49
N GLY A 170 -0.75 9.70 6.36
CA GLY A 170 -1.10 11.10 6.18
C GLY A 170 -2.56 11.31 5.79
N VAL A 171 -3.17 10.30 5.17
CA VAL A 171 -4.57 10.34 4.72
C VAL A 171 -5.29 9.13 5.30
N VAL A 172 -6.39 9.36 6.01
CA VAL A 172 -7.18 8.31 6.67
C VAL A 172 -8.64 8.45 6.25
N HIS A 173 -9.19 7.37 5.70
CA HIS A 173 -10.60 7.32 5.28
C HIS A 173 -11.27 6.00 5.60
#